data_355aca3359eed3a13d8572c7f0990c32
#
_entry.id   355aca3359eed3a13d8572c7f0990c32
#
_cell.length_a   1.000
_cell.length_b   1.000
_cell.length_c   1.000
_cell.angle_alpha   90.00
_cell.angle_beta   90.00
_cell.angle_gamma   90.00
#
_symmetry.space_group_name_H-M   'P 1'
#
loop_
_entity.id
_entity.type
_entity.pdbx_description
1 polymer ?
#
loop_
_entity_poly.entity_id
_entity_poly.type
_entity_poly.pdbx_seq_one_letter_code
_entity_poly.pdbx_strand_id
1 'polypeptide(L)'
;MRLAVLGAGAWGTALAIAWGQHHPVTLWCRSRALAQRIHTQRTNERYLAGPVLPPNVRVTDDCATAIGDAELVVIATPLAGLAQTVATLAQTAPHTPFLWACKGILPDTQELPHEIAARVWSETTAAALPDHGVITGPSFALEVAQGLPTAVVLASHNAQWAKAIIDTLHQPRFRLYAHHDVTGAEVGGAIKNVIAIAAGVAEGLGFGLNTRAALITRGLAEMGRLAEALGAERETLMGLAGMGDLILTCTGGLSRNRRLGLLLASGEPLSAALAALGHVAEGVPTTQACVQLANTLGIEMPIAQAVHELLFTPGTSAEAVVEKLLARDPKFEF
;
A
#
# COMPACT_ATOMS: atom_id res chain seq x y z
N MET A 1 22.60 -10.70 -1.73
CA MET A 1 21.34 -11.32 -1.24
C MET A 1 20.49 -11.70 -2.43
N ARG A 2 19.98 -12.94 -2.49
CA ARG A 2 19.01 -13.38 -3.50
C ARG A 2 17.61 -13.03 -3.04
N LEU A 3 16.88 -12.31 -3.87
CA LEU A 3 15.53 -11.78 -3.54
C LEU A 3 14.47 -12.47 -4.40
N ALA A 4 13.33 -12.79 -3.79
CA ALA A 4 12.10 -13.10 -4.51
C ALA A 4 11.11 -11.95 -4.34
N VAL A 5 10.60 -11.40 -5.44
CA VAL A 5 9.52 -10.41 -5.42
C VAL A 5 8.26 -11.09 -5.95
N LEU A 6 7.29 -11.29 -5.07
CA LEU A 6 6.05 -11.99 -5.39
C LEU A 6 4.95 -11.00 -5.77
N GLY A 7 4.72 -10.85 -7.07
CA GLY A 7 3.72 -9.96 -7.64
C GLY A 7 4.32 -8.97 -8.63
N ALA A 8 4.13 -9.23 -9.92
CA ALA A 8 4.57 -8.36 -11.03
C ALA A 8 3.54 -7.24 -11.33
N GLY A 9 3.00 -6.60 -10.29
CA GLY A 9 2.30 -5.32 -10.40
C GLY A 9 3.28 -4.16 -10.62
N ALA A 10 2.79 -2.93 -10.66
CA ALA A 10 3.65 -1.76 -10.82
C ALA A 10 4.73 -1.68 -9.73
N TRP A 11 4.33 -1.81 -8.46
CA TRP A 11 5.26 -1.69 -7.33
C TRP A 11 6.26 -2.84 -7.25
N GLY A 12 5.81 -4.10 -7.38
CA GLY A 12 6.73 -5.24 -7.38
C GLY A 12 7.71 -5.20 -8.54
N THR A 13 7.28 -4.75 -9.74
CA THR A 13 8.18 -4.54 -10.87
C THR A 13 9.20 -3.44 -10.57
N ALA A 14 8.80 -2.33 -9.96
CA ALA A 14 9.69 -1.24 -9.59
C ALA A 14 10.74 -1.68 -8.55
N LEU A 15 10.35 -2.44 -7.53
CA LEU A 15 11.26 -3.02 -6.54
C LEU A 15 12.25 -4.00 -7.20
N ALA A 16 11.76 -4.87 -8.10
CA ALA A 16 12.62 -5.78 -8.84
C ALA A 16 13.67 -5.04 -9.71
N ILE A 17 13.27 -3.91 -10.33
CA ILE A 17 14.19 -3.05 -11.09
C ILE A 17 15.20 -2.38 -10.17
N ALA A 18 14.75 -1.76 -9.07
CA ALA A 18 15.63 -1.03 -8.15
C ALA A 18 16.68 -1.95 -7.52
N TRP A 19 16.26 -3.06 -6.93
CA TRP A 19 17.20 -3.99 -6.30
C TRP A 19 17.97 -4.85 -7.30
N GLY A 20 17.37 -5.12 -8.46
CA GLY A 20 18.03 -5.88 -9.55
C GLY A 20 19.27 -5.21 -10.14
N GLN A 21 19.51 -3.92 -9.83
CA GLN A 21 20.78 -3.27 -10.17
C GLN A 21 21.97 -3.88 -9.43
N HIS A 22 21.77 -4.38 -8.21
CA HIS A 22 22.84 -4.83 -7.33
C HIS A 22 22.66 -6.27 -6.81
N HIS A 23 21.47 -6.84 -6.93
CA HIS A 23 21.11 -8.15 -6.37
C HIS A 23 20.48 -9.07 -7.42
N PRO A 24 20.68 -10.39 -7.35
CA PRO A 24 19.84 -11.34 -8.08
C PRO A 24 18.39 -11.26 -7.57
N VAL A 25 17.44 -10.99 -8.46
CA VAL A 25 16.02 -10.89 -8.14
C VAL A 25 15.23 -11.86 -9.00
N THR A 26 14.35 -12.65 -8.39
CA THR A 26 13.34 -13.42 -9.10
C THR A 26 11.98 -12.75 -8.93
N LEU A 27 11.42 -12.24 -10.02
CA LEU A 27 10.10 -11.62 -10.07
C LEU A 27 9.06 -12.67 -10.45
N TRP A 28 8.17 -12.98 -9.53
CA TRP A 28 7.04 -13.87 -9.80
C TRP A 28 5.84 -13.13 -10.36
N CYS A 29 5.24 -13.71 -11.39
CA CYS A 29 4.04 -13.23 -12.04
C CYS A 29 3.00 -14.34 -12.14
N ARG A 30 1.84 -14.21 -11.49
CA ARG A 30 0.77 -15.22 -11.52
C ARG A 30 0.30 -15.61 -12.92
N SER A 31 0.35 -14.67 -13.86
CA SER A 31 -0.06 -14.92 -15.24
C SER A 31 1.13 -15.38 -16.08
N ARG A 32 1.10 -16.64 -16.52
CA ARG A 32 2.12 -17.23 -17.41
C ARG A 32 2.34 -16.40 -18.67
N ALA A 33 1.28 -15.97 -19.32
CA ALA A 33 1.38 -15.15 -20.53
C ALA A 33 2.03 -13.78 -20.26
N LEU A 34 1.79 -13.17 -19.10
CA LEU A 34 2.47 -11.93 -18.72
C LEU A 34 3.93 -12.20 -18.35
N ALA A 35 4.22 -13.26 -17.60
CA ALA A 35 5.59 -13.65 -17.26
C ALA A 35 6.44 -13.85 -18.50
N GLN A 36 5.94 -14.57 -19.51
CA GLN A 36 6.63 -14.78 -20.79
C GLN A 36 6.87 -13.46 -21.53
N ARG A 37 5.87 -12.56 -21.59
CA ARG A 37 6.06 -11.24 -22.21
C ARG A 37 7.13 -10.41 -21.51
N ILE A 38 7.07 -10.33 -20.19
CA ILE A 38 8.07 -9.58 -19.42
C ILE A 38 9.46 -10.20 -19.60
N HIS A 39 9.56 -11.53 -19.60
CA HIS A 39 10.83 -12.24 -19.81
C HIS A 39 11.45 -11.88 -21.16
N THR A 40 10.65 -11.90 -22.24
CA THR A 40 11.12 -11.64 -23.60
C THR A 40 11.41 -10.18 -23.87
N GLN A 41 10.49 -9.29 -23.44
CA GLN A 41 10.56 -7.85 -23.74
C GLN A 41 11.42 -7.08 -22.74
N ARG A 42 11.70 -7.67 -21.58
CA ARG A 42 12.39 -7.04 -20.46
C ARG A 42 11.68 -5.77 -19.95
N THR A 43 10.39 -5.60 -20.24
CA THR A 43 9.52 -4.50 -19.78
C THR A 43 8.18 -5.06 -19.31
N ASN A 44 7.51 -4.34 -18.42
CA ASN A 44 6.16 -4.67 -17.95
C ASN A 44 5.17 -3.60 -18.41
N GLU A 45 4.91 -3.55 -19.70
CA GLU A 45 4.05 -2.53 -20.32
C GLU A 45 2.64 -2.48 -19.76
N ARG A 46 2.15 -3.59 -19.19
CA ARG A 46 0.81 -3.67 -18.60
C ARG A 46 0.68 -2.86 -17.31
N TYR A 47 1.67 -2.89 -16.44
CA TYR A 47 1.59 -2.33 -15.10
C TYR A 47 2.58 -1.19 -14.83
N LEU A 48 3.69 -1.15 -15.57
CA LEU A 48 4.78 -0.19 -15.40
C LEU A 48 5.46 0.03 -16.75
N ALA A 49 4.80 0.76 -17.64
CA ALA A 49 5.30 1.01 -18.99
C ALA A 49 6.58 1.83 -18.99
N GLY A 50 7.52 1.45 -19.84
CA GLY A 50 8.77 2.14 -20.14
C GLY A 50 10.02 1.58 -19.43
N PRO A 51 10.08 1.45 -18.10
CA PRO A 51 11.29 0.96 -17.43
C PRO A 51 11.66 -0.47 -17.82
N VAL A 52 12.97 -0.69 -18.04
CA VAL A 52 13.56 -1.97 -18.45
C VAL A 52 14.08 -2.74 -17.24
N LEU A 53 13.83 -4.06 -17.18
CA LEU A 53 14.34 -4.91 -16.13
C LEU A 53 15.87 -5.13 -16.30
N PRO A 54 16.66 -4.94 -15.23
CA PRO A 54 18.09 -5.24 -15.23
C PRO A 54 18.39 -6.72 -15.55
N PRO A 55 19.57 -7.05 -16.07
CA PRO A 55 19.95 -8.44 -16.38
C PRO A 55 19.83 -9.40 -15.20
N ASN A 56 20.06 -8.93 -13.97
CA ASN A 56 19.97 -9.71 -12.73
C ASN A 56 18.53 -10.07 -12.33
N VAL A 57 17.51 -9.55 -13.03
CA VAL A 57 16.11 -9.88 -12.77
C VAL A 57 15.69 -11.05 -13.64
N ARG A 58 15.32 -12.17 -13.01
CA ARG A 58 14.65 -13.30 -13.66
C ARG A 58 13.15 -13.15 -13.47
N VAL A 59 12.37 -13.70 -14.40
CA VAL A 59 10.89 -13.67 -14.33
C VAL A 59 10.37 -15.09 -14.45
N THR A 60 9.45 -15.46 -13.55
CA THR A 60 8.82 -16.78 -13.54
C THR A 60 7.32 -16.69 -13.23
N ASP A 61 6.56 -17.67 -13.67
CA ASP A 61 5.16 -17.90 -13.28
C ASP A 61 5.03 -19.02 -12.20
N ASP A 62 6.13 -19.64 -11.83
CA ASP A 62 6.19 -20.61 -10.74
C ASP A 62 6.62 -19.94 -9.42
N CYS A 63 5.68 -19.91 -8.48
CA CYS A 63 5.88 -19.27 -7.17
C CYS A 63 6.89 -20.05 -6.32
N ALA A 64 6.85 -21.39 -6.35
CA ALA A 64 7.77 -22.22 -5.58
C ALA A 64 9.21 -22.05 -6.06
N THR A 65 9.43 -22.01 -7.36
CA THR A 65 10.74 -21.70 -7.97
C THR A 65 11.22 -20.29 -7.59
N ALA A 66 10.31 -19.29 -7.49
CA ALA A 66 10.71 -17.95 -7.08
C ALA A 66 11.19 -17.91 -5.63
N ILE A 67 10.54 -18.65 -4.74
CA ILE A 67 10.80 -18.69 -3.28
C ILE A 67 12.05 -19.55 -2.98
N GLY A 68 12.25 -20.67 -3.68
CA GLY A 68 13.13 -21.77 -3.25
C GLY A 68 14.57 -21.38 -2.93
N ASP A 69 15.15 -20.43 -3.68
CA ASP A 69 16.52 -19.97 -3.48
C ASP A 69 16.63 -18.58 -2.81
N ALA A 70 15.50 -18.00 -2.40
CA ALA A 70 15.47 -16.65 -1.85
C ALA A 70 16.01 -16.60 -0.41
N GLU A 71 16.84 -15.60 -0.15
CA GLU A 71 17.28 -15.24 1.20
C GLU A 71 16.31 -14.22 1.86
N LEU A 72 15.50 -13.53 1.03
CA LEU A 72 14.42 -12.64 1.45
C LEU A 72 13.31 -12.68 0.41
N VAL A 73 12.08 -12.84 0.87
CA VAL A 73 10.88 -12.75 0.03
C VAL A 73 10.20 -11.40 0.24
N VAL A 74 9.80 -10.73 -0.84
CA VAL A 74 9.03 -9.48 -0.80
C VAL A 74 7.68 -9.70 -1.47
N ILE A 75 6.61 -9.66 -0.69
CA ILE A 75 5.24 -9.86 -1.16
C ILE A 75 4.68 -8.51 -1.64
N ALA A 76 4.55 -8.37 -2.94
CA ALA A 76 4.02 -7.18 -3.62
C ALA A 76 2.70 -7.46 -4.36
N THR A 77 1.96 -8.47 -3.91
CA THR A 77 0.59 -8.74 -4.36
C THR A 77 -0.37 -7.69 -3.78
N PRO A 78 -1.56 -7.49 -4.35
CA PRO A 78 -2.64 -6.78 -3.65
C PRO A 78 -2.96 -7.45 -2.31
N LEU A 79 -3.51 -6.69 -1.35
CA LEU A 79 -3.85 -7.20 -0.01
C LEU A 79 -4.70 -8.48 -0.06
N ALA A 80 -5.69 -8.54 -0.94
CA ALA A 80 -6.53 -9.74 -1.14
C ALA A 80 -5.74 -10.99 -1.54
N GLY A 81 -4.50 -10.85 -2.02
CA GLY A 81 -3.62 -11.98 -2.35
C GLY A 81 -2.60 -12.33 -1.26
N LEU A 82 -2.54 -11.55 -0.17
CA LEU A 82 -1.55 -11.73 0.88
C LEU A 82 -1.66 -13.09 1.55
N ALA A 83 -2.85 -13.47 2.02
CA ALA A 83 -3.09 -14.72 2.71
C ALA A 83 -2.61 -15.94 1.90
N GLN A 84 -3.01 -16.03 0.62
CA GLN A 84 -2.59 -17.13 -0.25
C GLN A 84 -1.07 -17.13 -0.47
N THR A 85 -0.45 -15.96 -0.59
CA THR A 85 0.99 -15.86 -0.82
C THR A 85 1.79 -16.24 0.42
N VAL A 86 1.33 -15.83 1.61
CA VAL A 86 1.92 -16.22 2.91
C VAL A 86 1.78 -17.73 3.12
N ALA A 87 0.61 -18.33 2.83
CA ALA A 87 0.43 -19.77 2.92
C ALA A 87 1.39 -20.54 2.01
N THR A 88 1.57 -20.07 0.77
CA THR A 88 2.53 -20.67 -0.17
C THR A 88 3.96 -20.57 0.36
N LEU A 89 4.36 -19.42 0.90
CA LEU A 89 5.68 -19.23 1.51
C LEU A 89 5.88 -20.16 2.71
N ALA A 90 4.92 -20.25 3.62
CA ALA A 90 4.97 -21.11 4.80
C ALA A 90 5.14 -22.59 4.46
N GLN A 91 4.53 -23.04 3.35
CA GLN A 91 4.66 -24.41 2.85
C GLN A 91 5.99 -24.67 2.14
N THR A 92 6.50 -23.68 1.40
CA THR A 92 7.67 -23.87 0.51
C THR A 92 8.99 -23.61 1.22
N ALA A 93 9.05 -22.55 2.05
CA ALA A 93 10.28 -22.10 2.70
C ALA A 93 9.98 -21.49 4.09
N PRO A 94 9.60 -22.32 5.08
CA PRO A 94 9.10 -21.86 6.38
C PRO A 94 10.13 -21.15 7.27
N HIS A 95 11.36 -21.02 6.84
CA HIS A 95 12.42 -20.31 7.57
C HIS A 95 12.91 -19.04 6.85
N THR A 96 12.36 -18.76 5.66
CA THR A 96 12.79 -17.62 4.87
C THR A 96 12.10 -16.35 5.38
N PRO A 97 12.86 -15.32 5.77
CA PRO A 97 12.31 -14.04 6.18
C PRO A 97 11.59 -13.34 5.03
N PHE A 98 10.59 -12.52 5.38
CA PHE A 98 9.81 -11.86 4.35
C PHE A 98 9.32 -10.46 4.73
N LEU A 99 9.10 -9.65 3.69
CA LEU A 99 8.47 -8.34 3.76
C LEU A 99 7.17 -8.37 2.95
N TRP A 100 6.20 -7.58 3.35
CA TRP A 100 5.08 -7.25 2.47
C TRP A 100 5.07 -5.76 2.14
N ALA A 101 4.52 -5.44 0.98
CA ALA A 101 4.39 -4.09 0.46
C ALA A 101 2.94 -3.74 0.10
N CYS A 102 1.99 -4.67 0.32
CA CYS A 102 0.57 -4.43 0.18
C CYS A 102 0.08 -3.47 1.27
N LYS A 103 -0.99 -2.76 0.97
CA LYS A 103 -1.56 -1.72 1.84
C LYS A 103 -3.07 -1.91 1.92
N GLY A 104 -3.64 -1.60 3.07
CA GLY A 104 -5.08 -1.66 3.28
C GLY A 104 -5.46 -2.42 4.54
N ILE A 105 -6.76 -2.54 4.76
CA ILE A 105 -7.42 -3.34 5.80
C ILE A 105 -8.33 -4.33 5.08
N LEU A 106 -8.32 -5.60 5.47
CA LEU A 106 -9.14 -6.61 4.80
C LEU A 106 -10.63 -6.40 5.18
N PRO A 107 -11.54 -6.25 4.20
CA PRO A 107 -12.95 -5.90 4.52
C PRO A 107 -13.68 -6.94 5.38
N ASP A 108 -13.45 -8.23 5.12
CA ASP A 108 -14.20 -9.30 5.76
C ASP A 108 -13.82 -9.52 7.23
N THR A 109 -12.54 -9.37 7.57
CA THR A 109 -12.00 -9.66 8.91
C THR A 109 -11.52 -8.41 9.63
N GLN A 110 -11.40 -7.26 8.96
CA GLN A 110 -10.83 -6.01 9.45
C GLN A 110 -9.37 -6.14 9.88
N GLU A 111 -8.69 -7.20 9.43
CA GLU A 111 -7.28 -7.45 9.75
C GLU A 111 -6.34 -6.53 8.96
N LEU A 112 -5.29 -6.09 9.63
CA LEU A 112 -4.10 -5.51 9.03
C LEU A 112 -3.20 -6.60 8.42
N PRO A 113 -2.29 -6.26 7.48
CA PRO A 113 -1.42 -7.26 6.84
C PRO A 113 -0.61 -8.13 7.80
N HIS A 114 -0.07 -7.57 8.90
CA HIS A 114 0.69 -8.36 9.88
C HIS A 114 -0.17 -9.39 10.60
N GLU A 115 -1.43 -9.07 10.90
CA GLU A 115 -2.36 -10.00 11.56
C GLU A 115 -2.73 -11.15 10.61
N ILE A 116 -3.00 -10.84 9.32
CA ILE A 116 -3.22 -11.84 8.27
C ILE A 116 -2.01 -12.76 8.16
N ALA A 117 -0.80 -12.20 8.13
CA ALA A 117 0.43 -12.98 8.01
C ALA A 117 0.62 -13.93 9.20
N ALA A 118 0.44 -13.44 10.42
CA ALA A 118 0.58 -14.24 11.65
C ALA A 118 -0.46 -15.36 11.72
N ARG A 119 -1.73 -15.06 11.46
CA ARG A 119 -2.81 -16.05 11.45
C ARG A 119 -2.59 -17.13 10.41
N VAL A 120 -2.37 -16.74 9.15
CA VAL A 120 -2.19 -17.70 8.05
C VAL A 120 -0.96 -18.57 8.26
N TRP A 121 0.12 -18.00 8.81
CA TRP A 121 1.32 -18.77 9.14
C TRP A 121 1.03 -19.86 10.15
N SER A 122 0.38 -19.51 11.27
CA SER A 122 0.04 -20.47 12.33
C SER A 122 -0.95 -21.56 11.89
N GLU A 123 -1.83 -21.24 10.94
CA GLU A 123 -2.77 -22.20 10.35
C GLU A 123 -2.10 -23.14 9.33
N THR A 124 -0.96 -22.71 8.74
CA THR A 124 -0.35 -23.43 7.61
C THR A 124 0.82 -24.33 8.03
N THR A 125 1.60 -23.93 9.04
CA THR A 125 2.81 -24.65 9.46
C THR A 125 3.02 -24.60 10.98
N ALA A 126 3.68 -25.63 11.50
CA ALA A 126 4.14 -25.64 12.89
C ALA A 126 5.47 -24.88 13.09
N ALA A 127 6.12 -24.42 12.01
CA ALA A 127 7.33 -23.62 12.12
C ALA A 127 7.03 -22.24 12.73
N ALA A 128 7.93 -21.74 13.54
CA ALA A 128 7.84 -20.39 14.05
C ALA A 128 7.82 -19.37 12.89
N LEU A 129 7.04 -18.30 13.06
CA LEU A 129 7.00 -17.20 12.10
C LEU A 129 8.41 -16.57 12.01
N PRO A 130 9.04 -16.54 10.84
CA PRO A 130 10.39 -15.98 10.68
C PRO A 130 10.36 -14.45 10.81
N ASP A 131 11.53 -13.84 10.77
CA ASP A 131 11.63 -12.38 10.72
C ASP A 131 10.83 -11.82 9.56
N HIS A 132 10.04 -10.80 9.82
CA HIS A 132 9.11 -10.22 8.85
C HIS A 132 8.88 -8.73 9.10
N GLY A 133 8.27 -8.05 8.13
CA GLY A 133 7.94 -6.65 8.28
C GLY A 133 7.25 -6.06 7.06
N VAL A 134 6.94 -4.78 7.14
CA VAL A 134 6.31 -4.01 6.08
C VAL A 134 7.28 -3.02 5.45
N ILE A 135 7.20 -2.87 4.12
CA ILE A 135 7.85 -1.78 3.40
C ILE A 135 6.78 -0.82 2.88
N THR A 136 6.84 0.44 3.31
CA THR A 136 5.85 1.48 3.00
C THR A 136 6.48 2.88 2.97
N GLY A 137 5.75 3.87 2.47
CA GLY A 137 6.20 5.26 2.39
C GLY A 137 5.93 5.87 1.02
N PRO A 138 6.34 7.14 0.80
CA PRO A 138 6.10 7.90 -0.42
C PRO A 138 6.91 7.32 -1.59
N SER A 139 6.25 6.57 -2.47
CA SER A 139 6.93 5.79 -3.49
C SER A 139 6.03 5.50 -4.69
N PHE A 140 6.00 6.39 -5.66
CA PHE A 140 5.40 6.04 -6.95
C PHE A 140 6.31 5.06 -7.70
N ALA A 141 5.72 3.96 -8.12
CA ALA A 141 6.43 2.85 -8.77
C ALA A 141 7.26 3.32 -9.98
N LEU A 142 6.71 4.23 -10.79
CA LEU A 142 7.40 4.74 -11.97
C LEU A 142 8.67 5.50 -11.60
N GLU A 143 8.60 6.36 -10.59
CA GLU A 143 9.75 7.16 -10.12
C GLU A 143 10.85 6.26 -9.55
N VAL A 144 10.48 5.26 -8.75
CA VAL A 144 11.43 4.26 -8.22
C VAL A 144 12.10 3.49 -9.34
N ALA A 145 11.34 3.02 -10.32
CA ALA A 145 11.88 2.28 -11.47
C ALA A 145 12.77 3.13 -12.38
N GLN A 146 12.55 4.44 -12.43
CA GLN A 146 13.40 5.41 -13.13
C GLN A 146 14.65 5.81 -12.32
N GLY A 147 14.80 5.30 -11.10
CA GLY A 147 15.92 5.62 -10.22
C GLY A 147 15.87 7.04 -9.66
N LEU A 148 14.69 7.66 -9.57
CA LEU A 148 14.53 8.94 -8.89
C LEU A 148 14.69 8.77 -7.37
N PRO A 149 15.26 9.75 -6.66
CA PRO A 149 15.46 9.66 -5.22
C PRO A 149 14.15 9.37 -4.48
N THR A 150 14.12 8.26 -3.75
CA THR A 150 12.95 7.80 -3.00
C THR A 150 13.38 7.35 -1.61
N ALA A 151 12.55 7.62 -0.62
CA ALA A 151 12.76 7.21 0.76
C ALA A 151 11.52 6.47 1.28
N VAL A 152 11.71 5.27 1.84
CA VAL A 152 10.65 4.44 2.40
C VAL A 152 11.06 3.88 3.77
N VAL A 153 10.07 3.42 4.53
CA VAL A 153 10.25 2.76 5.82
C VAL A 153 10.20 1.25 5.64
N LEU A 154 11.09 0.56 6.33
CA LEU A 154 10.97 -0.85 6.65
C LEU A 154 10.64 -0.94 8.13
N ALA A 155 9.40 -1.33 8.46
CA ALA A 155 8.98 -1.52 9.84
C ALA A 155 8.95 -3.02 10.19
N SER A 156 9.57 -3.38 11.33
CA SER A 156 9.61 -4.74 11.86
C SER A 156 9.76 -4.72 13.37
N HIS A 157 9.13 -5.67 14.05
CA HIS A 157 9.31 -5.85 15.48
C HIS A 157 10.75 -6.31 15.86
N ASN A 158 11.50 -6.90 14.90
CA ASN A 158 12.91 -7.20 15.08
C ASN A 158 13.80 -6.09 14.50
N ALA A 159 14.20 -5.15 15.35
CA ALA A 159 15.01 -4.00 14.95
C ALA A 159 16.40 -4.39 14.42
N GLN A 160 17.02 -5.46 14.95
CA GLN A 160 18.32 -5.92 14.47
C GLN A 160 18.23 -6.51 13.07
N TRP A 161 17.21 -7.31 12.82
CA TRP A 161 16.94 -7.84 11.49
C TRP A 161 16.60 -6.72 10.49
N ALA A 162 15.72 -5.79 10.87
CA ALA A 162 15.38 -4.63 10.01
C ALA A 162 16.64 -3.86 9.61
N LYS A 163 17.54 -3.61 10.58
CA LYS A 163 18.81 -2.94 10.31
C LYS A 163 19.67 -3.72 9.33
N ALA A 164 19.83 -5.04 9.52
CA ALA A 164 20.63 -5.88 8.61
C ALA A 164 20.07 -5.89 7.17
N ILE A 165 18.74 -5.92 7.02
CA ILE A 165 18.09 -5.81 5.71
C ILE A 165 18.35 -4.44 5.08
N ILE A 166 18.23 -3.36 5.85
CA ILE A 166 18.51 -2.00 5.37
C ILE A 166 19.96 -1.88 4.94
N ASP A 167 20.91 -2.31 5.75
CA ASP A 167 22.34 -2.24 5.42
C ASP A 167 22.66 -3.00 4.12
N THR A 168 21.87 -4.04 3.79
CA THR A 168 22.03 -4.84 2.57
C THR A 168 21.34 -4.22 1.35
N LEU A 169 20.11 -3.71 1.51
CA LEU A 169 19.25 -3.28 0.39
C LEU A 169 19.25 -1.77 0.15
N HIS A 170 19.85 -0.99 1.05
CA HIS A 170 19.94 0.45 0.92
C HIS A 170 20.74 0.85 -0.32
N GLN A 171 20.24 1.85 -1.03
CA GLN A 171 20.90 2.43 -2.19
C GLN A 171 20.88 3.96 -2.08
N PRO A 172 21.84 4.68 -2.65
CA PRO A 172 21.90 6.16 -2.57
C PRO A 172 20.61 6.85 -3.05
N ARG A 173 19.92 6.26 -4.03
CA ARG A 173 18.68 6.80 -4.60
C ARG A 173 17.41 6.05 -4.13
N PHE A 174 17.54 4.90 -3.47
CA PHE A 174 16.43 4.18 -2.85
C PHE A 174 16.75 3.93 -1.39
N ARG A 175 16.38 4.91 -0.54
CA ARG A 175 16.74 4.95 0.87
C ARG A 175 15.72 4.20 1.71
N LEU A 176 16.20 3.33 2.59
CA LEU A 176 15.40 2.61 3.56
C LEU A 176 15.67 3.16 4.96
N TYR A 177 14.60 3.34 5.75
CA TYR A 177 14.65 3.76 7.15
C TYR A 177 14.01 2.69 8.01
N ALA A 178 14.69 2.26 9.10
CA ALA A 178 14.14 1.30 10.04
C ALA A 178 13.07 1.94 10.92
N HIS A 179 12.05 1.18 11.22
CA HIS A 179 11.04 1.51 12.24
C HIS A 179 10.62 0.24 12.99
N HIS A 180 10.14 0.37 14.23
CA HIS A 180 9.66 -0.77 15.02
C HIS A 180 8.13 -0.90 15.01
N ASP A 181 7.41 0.20 14.79
CA ASP A 181 5.94 0.24 14.79
C ASP A 181 5.37 -0.22 13.44
N VAL A 182 5.11 -1.53 13.33
CA VAL A 182 4.51 -2.15 12.15
C VAL A 182 3.07 -1.69 11.97
N THR A 183 2.29 -1.64 13.05
CA THR A 183 0.87 -1.25 13.04
C THR A 183 0.70 0.18 12.52
N GLY A 184 1.47 1.14 13.05
CA GLY A 184 1.41 2.54 12.59
C GLY A 184 1.80 2.71 11.14
N ALA A 185 2.83 1.98 10.69
CA ALA A 185 3.26 1.98 9.30
C ALA A 185 2.18 1.43 8.35
N GLU A 186 1.44 0.39 8.75
CA GLU A 186 0.34 -0.19 7.99
C GLU A 186 -0.89 0.69 7.96
N VAL A 187 -1.29 1.26 9.12
CA VAL A 187 -2.41 2.23 9.20
C VAL A 187 -2.14 3.43 8.30
N GLY A 188 -0.93 4.00 8.36
CA GLY A 188 -0.51 5.07 7.46
C GLY A 188 -0.70 4.71 6.00
N GLY A 189 -0.16 3.57 5.58
CA GLY A 189 -0.25 3.06 4.22
C GLY A 189 -1.68 2.73 3.75
N ALA A 190 -2.56 2.31 4.67
CA ALA A 190 -3.95 1.98 4.37
C ALA A 190 -4.81 3.23 4.21
N ILE A 191 -4.88 4.07 5.26
CA ILE A 191 -5.86 5.16 5.35
C ILE A 191 -5.53 6.32 4.40
N LYS A 192 -4.25 6.54 4.07
CA LYS A 192 -3.88 7.54 3.05
C LYS A 192 -4.67 7.39 1.74
N ASN A 193 -4.99 6.15 1.36
CA ASN A 193 -5.72 5.86 0.12
C ASN A 193 -7.17 6.35 0.18
N VAL A 194 -7.79 6.25 1.36
CA VAL A 194 -9.14 6.77 1.63
C VAL A 194 -9.13 8.31 1.56
N ILE A 195 -8.17 8.94 2.24
CA ILE A 195 -8.04 10.40 2.24
C ILE A 195 -7.71 10.94 0.83
N ALA A 196 -6.95 10.18 0.04
CA ALA A 196 -6.66 10.56 -1.35
C ALA A 196 -7.90 10.56 -2.24
N ILE A 197 -8.89 9.68 -2.01
CA ILE A 197 -10.19 9.74 -2.70
C ILE A 197 -10.89 11.05 -2.33
N ALA A 198 -10.96 11.40 -1.04
CA ALA A 198 -11.56 12.67 -0.59
C ALA A 198 -10.86 13.89 -1.21
N ALA A 199 -9.54 13.89 -1.26
CA ALA A 199 -8.76 14.96 -1.87
C ALA A 199 -9.05 15.10 -3.37
N GLY A 200 -9.20 13.97 -4.08
CA GLY A 200 -9.59 13.95 -5.48
C GLY A 200 -11.01 14.47 -5.71
N VAL A 201 -11.95 14.13 -4.83
CA VAL A 201 -13.33 14.65 -4.88
C VAL A 201 -13.34 16.17 -4.70
N ALA A 202 -12.69 16.67 -3.66
CA ALA A 202 -12.62 18.11 -3.42
C ALA A 202 -12.00 18.88 -4.59
N GLU A 203 -10.94 18.34 -5.20
CA GLU A 203 -10.31 18.92 -6.38
C GLU A 203 -11.25 18.91 -7.60
N GLY A 204 -11.97 17.80 -7.84
CA GLY A 204 -12.90 17.66 -8.95
C GLY A 204 -14.11 18.61 -8.86
N LEU A 205 -14.52 18.97 -7.62
CA LEU A 205 -15.54 19.97 -7.33
C LEU A 205 -15.00 21.42 -7.41
N GLY A 206 -13.73 21.62 -7.78
CA GLY A 206 -13.14 22.94 -7.91
C GLY A 206 -12.68 23.60 -6.61
N PHE A 207 -12.61 22.86 -5.49
CA PHE A 207 -12.05 23.40 -4.26
C PHE A 207 -10.54 23.61 -4.37
N GLY A 208 -10.06 24.72 -3.80
CA GLY A 208 -8.67 25.16 -3.92
C GLY A 208 -7.69 24.42 -3.02
N LEU A 209 -6.43 24.91 -3.06
CA LEU A 209 -5.31 24.33 -2.31
C LEU A 209 -5.51 24.40 -0.79
N ASN A 210 -6.23 25.41 -0.26
CA ASN A 210 -6.55 25.51 1.15
C ASN A 210 -7.36 24.32 1.62
N THR A 211 -8.40 23.92 0.87
CA THR A 211 -9.23 22.75 1.17
C THR A 211 -8.40 21.47 1.12
N ARG A 212 -7.52 21.33 0.13
CA ARG A 212 -6.62 20.17 0.05
C ARG A 212 -5.70 20.07 1.27
N ALA A 213 -5.08 21.20 1.68
CA ALA A 213 -4.25 21.24 2.88
C ALA A 213 -5.04 20.86 4.14
N ALA A 214 -6.24 21.41 4.31
CA ALA A 214 -7.13 21.08 5.41
C ALA A 214 -7.51 19.59 5.43
N LEU A 215 -7.88 19.01 4.28
CA LEU A 215 -8.19 17.58 4.16
C LEU A 215 -6.99 16.68 4.52
N ILE A 216 -5.77 17.01 4.07
CA ILE A 216 -4.57 16.27 4.42
C ILE A 216 -4.32 16.32 5.93
N THR A 217 -4.38 17.51 6.53
CA THR A 217 -4.15 17.69 7.98
C THR A 217 -5.22 16.98 8.82
N ARG A 218 -6.49 17.13 8.45
CA ARG A 218 -7.60 16.47 9.17
C ARG A 218 -7.60 14.96 8.94
N GLY A 219 -7.24 14.51 7.72
CA GLY A 219 -7.03 13.11 7.41
C GLY A 219 -5.93 12.48 8.24
N LEU A 220 -4.79 13.18 8.42
CA LEU A 220 -3.73 12.72 9.31
C LEU A 220 -4.20 12.59 10.76
N ALA A 221 -5.05 13.49 11.23
CA ALA A 221 -5.66 13.39 12.56
C ALA A 221 -6.60 12.17 12.69
N GLU A 222 -7.35 11.81 11.64
CA GLU A 222 -8.16 10.58 11.61
C GLU A 222 -7.27 9.33 11.64
N MET A 223 -6.20 9.32 10.84
CA MET A 223 -5.19 8.26 10.87
C MET A 223 -4.60 8.08 12.26
N GLY A 224 -4.28 9.19 12.96
CA GLY A 224 -3.75 9.18 14.33
C GLY A 224 -4.68 8.50 15.31
N ARG A 225 -5.97 8.87 15.29
CA ARG A 225 -6.96 8.25 16.18
C ARG A 225 -7.08 6.73 15.98
N LEU A 226 -7.11 6.29 14.73
CA LEU A 226 -7.19 4.86 14.43
C LEU A 226 -5.90 4.13 14.85
N ALA A 227 -4.73 4.71 14.57
CA ALA A 227 -3.45 4.15 14.94
C ALA A 227 -3.30 3.98 16.46
N GLU A 228 -3.62 5.02 17.23
CA GLU A 228 -3.58 4.99 18.69
C GLU A 228 -4.52 3.93 19.27
N ALA A 229 -5.75 3.80 18.72
CA ALA A 229 -6.69 2.79 19.18
C ALA A 229 -6.26 1.35 18.83
N LEU A 230 -5.40 1.17 17.84
CA LEU A 230 -4.77 -0.11 17.48
C LEU A 230 -3.42 -0.32 18.19
N GLY A 231 -3.06 0.56 19.14
CA GLY A 231 -1.82 0.46 19.92
C GLY A 231 -0.55 0.91 19.20
N ALA A 232 -0.69 1.62 18.08
CA ALA A 232 0.44 2.20 17.35
C ALA A 232 0.87 3.56 17.91
N GLU A 233 2.07 3.98 17.55
CA GLU A 233 2.62 5.26 17.94
C GLU A 233 2.16 6.37 16.99
N ARG A 234 1.63 7.46 17.55
CA ARG A 234 1.19 8.61 16.75
C ARG A 234 2.33 9.24 15.95
N GLU A 235 3.52 9.23 16.52
CA GLU A 235 4.74 9.75 15.92
C GLU A 235 5.11 9.05 14.61
N THR A 236 4.81 7.77 14.46
CA THR A 236 4.99 7.00 13.22
C THR A 236 4.30 7.67 12.04
N LEU A 237 3.12 8.22 12.30
CA LEU A 237 2.32 8.89 11.26
C LEU A 237 2.85 10.25 10.85
N MET A 238 3.71 10.88 11.65
CA MET A 238 4.39 12.13 11.30
C MET A 238 5.57 11.91 10.36
N GLY A 239 5.96 10.65 10.15
CA GLY A 239 7.08 10.23 9.29
C GLY A 239 6.68 9.89 7.86
N LEU A 240 7.59 9.15 7.19
CA LEU A 240 7.43 8.73 5.80
C LEU A 240 6.22 7.80 5.60
N ALA A 241 5.97 6.87 6.52
CA ALA A 241 4.87 5.89 6.43
C ALA A 241 3.48 6.52 6.56
N GLY A 242 3.37 7.66 7.25
CA GLY A 242 2.14 8.42 7.44
C GLY A 242 2.08 9.66 6.55
N MET A 243 2.51 10.81 7.09
CA MET A 243 2.42 12.13 6.44
C MET A 243 3.07 12.16 5.06
N GLY A 244 4.27 11.58 4.92
CA GLY A 244 4.98 11.60 3.63
C GLY A 244 4.18 10.90 2.52
N ASP A 245 3.69 9.69 2.79
CA ASP A 245 2.91 8.91 1.82
C ASP A 245 1.51 9.48 1.60
N LEU A 246 0.91 10.10 2.64
CA LEU A 246 -0.36 10.82 2.54
C LEU A 246 -0.26 12.03 1.60
N ILE A 247 0.73 12.90 1.82
CA ILE A 247 0.95 14.09 0.98
C ILE A 247 1.14 13.67 -0.48
N LEU A 248 2.06 12.73 -0.72
CA LEU A 248 2.33 12.24 -2.08
C LEU A 248 1.06 11.70 -2.75
N THR A 249 0.26 10.91 -2.00
CA THR A 249 -0.93 10.25 -2.57
C THR A 249 -2.07 11.24 -2.82
N CYS A 250 -2.22 12.29 -1.99
CA CYS A 250 -3.25 13.32 -2.15
C CYS A 250 -2.90 14.39 -3.19
N THR A 251 -1.61 14.58 -3.51
CA THR A 251 -1.18 15.66 -4.40
C THR A 251 -0.62 15.16 -5.74
N GLY A 252 -0.08 13.94 -5.76
CA GLY A 252 0.61 13.41 -6.94
C GLY A 252 -0.33 12.97 -8.06
N GLY A 253 0.03 13.29 -9.30
CA GLY A 253 -0.75 12.94 -10.50
C GLY A 253 -0.84 11.45 -10.79
N LEU A 254 0.09 10.64 -10.26
CA LEU A 254 0.11 9.18 -10.43
C LEU A 254 -0.77 8.44 -9.40
N SER A 255 -1.41 9.15 -8.46
CA SER A 255 -2.28 8.55 -7.46
C SER A 255 -3.61 8.09 -8.07
N ARG A 256 -3.81 6.76 -8.10
CA ARG A 256 -5.05 6.14 -8.59
C ARG A 256 -6.26 6.51 -7.72
N ASN A 257 -6.09 6.56 -6.40
CA ASN A 257 -7.17 6.90 -5.48
C ASN A 257 -7.60 8.37 -5.63
N ARG A 258 -6.64 9.30 -5.80
CA ARG A 258 -6.97 10.70 -6.13
C ARG A 258 -7.70 10.80 -7.48
N ARG A 259 -7.24 10.07 -8.51
CA ARG A 259 -7.91 10.01 -9.82
C ARG A 259 -9.32 9.43 -9.72
N LEU A 260 -9.54 8.42 -8.86
CA LEU A 260 -10.88 7.91 -8.57
C LEU A 260 -11.76 9.03 -8.04
N GLY A 261 -11.29 9.79 -7.05
CA GLY A 261 -12.03 10.93 -6.50
C GLY A 261 -12.42 11.98 -7.55
N LEU A 262 -11.51 12.30 -8.48
CA LEU A 262 -11.80 13.22 -9.59
C LEU A 262 -12.93 12.69 -10.49
N LEU A 263 -12.94 11.41 -10.83
CA LEU A 263 -13.99 10.79 -11.65
C LEU A 263 -15.35 10.77 -10.92
N LEU A 264 -15.35 10.47 -9.63
CA LEU A 264 -16.57 10.49 -8.80
C LEU A 264 -17.14 11.91 -8.70
N ALA A 265 -16.30 12.93 -8.59
CA ALA A 265 -16.73 14.33 -8.57
C ALA A 265 -17.33 14.79 -9.89
N SER A 266 -16.98 14.20 -11.02
CA SER A 266 -17.62 14.48 -12.32
C SER A 266 -18.97 13.75 -12.52
N GLY A 267 -19.45 13.02 -11.49
CA GLY A 267 -20.70 12.28 -11.53
C GLY A 267 -20.59 10.87 -12.14
N GLU A 268 -19.39 10.39 -12.40
CA GLU A 268 -19.19 9.03 -12.91
C GLU A 268 -19.59 7.99 -11.86
N PRO A 269 -20.40 6.99 -12.19
CA PRO A 269 -20.70 5.87 -11.30
C PRO A 269 -19.40 5.13 -10.89
N LEU A 270 -19.34 4.62 -9.65
CA LEU A 270 -18.16 3.92 -9.14
C LEU A 270 -17.66 2.82 -10.09
N SER A 271 -18.55 2.02 -10.66
CA SER A 271 -18.19 0.95 -11.58
C SER A 271 -17.53 1.46 -12.87
N ALA A 272 -18.01 2.56 -13.42
CA ALA A 272 -17.44 3.21 -14.61
C ALA A 272 -16.08 3.84 -14.29
N ALA A 273 -15.97 4.54 -13.15
CA ALA A 273 -14.73 5.15 -12.68
C ALA A 273 -13.62 4.08 -12.43
N LEU A 274 -13.97 2.94 -11.84
CA LEU A 274 -13.03 1.82 -11.65
C LEU A 274 -12.62 1.19 -12.97
N ALA A 275 -13.53 1.03 -13.91
CA ALA A 275 -13.22 0.53 -15.25
C ALA A 275 -12.27 1.47 -16.02
N ALA A 276 -12.49 2.78 -15.92
CA ALA A 276 -11.63 3.81 -16.55
C ALA A 276 -10.20 3.83 -15.95
N LEU A 277 -10.05 3.49 -14.66
CA LEU A 277 -8.74 3.38 -14.02
C LEU A 277 -7.96 2.14 -14.49
N GLY A 278 -8.63 1.09 -14.95
CA GLY A 278 -8.03 -0.13 -15.49
C GLY A 278 -7.31 -1.03 -14.45
N HIS A 279 -7.24 -0.59 -13.21
CA HIS A 279 -6.55 -1.29 -12.10
C HIS A 279 -7.27 -1.06 -10.78
N VAL A 280 -6.97 -1.93 -9.79
CA VAL A 280 -7.55 -1.85 -8.45
C VAL A 280 -7.21 -0.51 -7.78
N ALA A 281 -8.22 0.20 -7.29
CA ALA A 281 -8.08 1.32 -6.36
C ALA A 281 -8.23 0.76 -4.92
N GLU A 282 -7.12 0.54 -4.24
CA GLU A 282 -7.07 -0.09 -2.90
C GLU A 282 -7.85 0.73 -1.85
N GLY A 283 -8.05 2.02 -2.08
CA GLY A 283 -8.86 2.87 -1.22
C GLY A 283 -10.33 2.44 -1.10
N VAL A 284 -10.90 1.80 -2.14
CA VAL A 284 -12.32 1.39 -2.12
C VAL A 284 -12.58 0.30 -1.06
N PRO A 285 -11.97 -0.90 -1.13
CA PRO A 285 -12.17 -1.90 -0.09
C PRO A 285 -11.65 -1.43 1.28
N THR A 286 -10.56 -0.65 1.32
CA THR A 286 -10.05 -0.10 2.58
C THR A 286 -11.04 0.86 3.23
N THR A 287 -11.79 1.65 2.47
CA THR A 287 -12.81 2.56 3.02
C THR A 287 -13.87 1.80 3.79
N GLN A 288 -14.39 0.71 3.23
CA GLN A 288 -15.38 -0.14 3.90
C GLN A 288 -14.83 -0.71 5.20
N ALA A 289 -13.66 -1.36 5.14
CA ALA A 289 -13.00 -1.95 6.31
C ALA A 289 -12.68 -0.91 7.39
N CYS A 290 -12.15 0.24 6.99
CA CYS A 290 -11.80 1.35 7.89
C CYS A 290 -13.01 1.86 8.68
N VAL A 291 -14.14 2.10 8.01
CA VAL A 291 -15.35 2.59 8.67
C VAL A 291 -15.94 1.54 9.60
N GLN A 292 -15.94 0.27 9.22
CA GLN A 292 -16.37 -0.82 10.08
C GLN A 292 -15.49 -0.93 11.34
N LEU A 293 -14.18 -0.91 11.16
CA LEU A 293 -13.21 -0.97 12.27
C LEU A 293 -13.34 0.24 13.20
N ALA A 294 -13.47 1.46 12.64
CA ALA A 294 -13.67 2.67 13.41
C ALA A 294 -14.96 2.62 14.26
N ASN A 295 -16.05 2.11 13.70
CA ASN A 295 -17.30 1.90 14.43
C ASN A 295 -17.15 0.89 15.57
N THR A 296 -16.44 -0.22 15.34
CA THR A 296 -16.17 -1.24 16.37
C THR A 296 -15.34 -0.67 17.52
N LEU A 297 -14.39 0.22 17.21
CA LEU A 297 -13.50 0.85 18.19
C LEU A 297 -14.09 2.14 18.80
N GLY A 298 -15.26 2.60 18.35
CA GLY A 298 -15.89 3.85 18.81
C GLY A 298 -15.13 5.12 18.40
N ILE A 299 -14.47 5.12 17.25
CA ILE A 299 -13.62 6.21 16.77
C ILE A 299 -14.33 7.04 15.71
N GLU A 300 -14.28 8.38 15.85
CA GLU A 300 -14.77 9.29 14.81
C GLU A 300 -13.78 9.43 13.65
N MET A 301 -14.20 9.01 12.44
CA MET A 301 -13.46 9.19 11.20
C MET A 301 -14.36 9.85 10.12
N PRO A 302 -14.69 11.14 10.28
CA PRO A 302 -15.69 11.81 9.43
C PRO A 302 -15.31 11.88 7.94
N ILE A 303 -14.03 12.03 7.58
CA ILE A 303 -13.61 12.03 6.18
C ILE A 303 -13.75 10.62 5.60
N ALA A 304 -13.30 9.59 6.32
CA ALA A 304 -13.46 8.20 5.89
C ALA A 304 -14.94 7.82 5.74
N GLN A 305 -15.80 8.29 6.67
CA GLN A 305 -17.25 8.08 6.61
C GLN A 305 -17.89 8.77 5.40
N ALA A 306 -17.47 9.98 5.09
CA ALA A 306 -17.93 10.72 3.92
C ALA A 306 -17.55 10.01 2.61
N VAL A 307 -16.33 9.51 2.52
CA VAL A 307 -15.89 8.69 1.37
C VAL A 307 -16.69 7.39 1.29
N HIS A 308 -16.98 6.74 2.42
CA HIS A 308 -17.81 5.54 2.46
C HIS A 308 -19.23 5.82 1.94
N GLU A 309 -19.89 6.89 2.40
CA GLU A 309 -21.21 7.29 1.92
C GLU A 309 -21.19 7.50 0.40
N LEU A 310 -20.18 8.20 -0.12
CA LEU A 310 -20.05 8.45 -1.57
C LEU A 310 -19.88 7.16 -2.37
N LEU A 311 -19.09 6.21 -1.87
CA LEU A 311 -18.78 4.98 -2.59
C LEU A 311 -19.90 3.94 -2.55
N PHE A 312 -20.65 3.86 -1.43
CA PHE A 312 -21.51 2.70 -1.16
C PHE A 312 -22.99 3.04 -0.91
N THR A 313 -23.36 4.33 -0.81
CA THR A 313 -24.75 4.73 -0.65
C THR A 313 -25.33 5.17 -2.00
N PRO A 314 -26.30 4.43 -2.58
CA PRO A 314 -26.87 4.78 -3.86
C PRO A 314 -27.50 6.19 -3.87
N GLY A 315 -27.26 6.95 -4.92
CA GLY A 315 -27.82 8.30 -5.08
C GLY A 315 -27.10 9.41 -4.31
N THR A 316 -26.02 9.09 -3.61
CA THR A 316 -25.20 10.10 -2.93
C THR A 316 -24.34 10.85 -3.95
N SER A 317 -24.43 12.19 -3.96
CA SER A 317 -23.55 13.02 -4.80
C SER A 317 -22.31 13.49 -4.03
N ALA A 318 -21.26 13.82 -4.76
CA ALA A 318 -20.03 14.36 -4.20
C ALA A 318 -20.27 15.68 -3.46
N GLU A 319 -21.11 16.55 -4.00
CA GLU A 319 -21.50 17.83 -3.41
C GLU A 319 -22.20 17.63 -2.05
N ALA A 320 -23.19 16.73 -1.99
CA ALA A 320 -23.95 16.47 -0.77
C ALA A 320 -23.05 15.97 0.38
N VAL A 321 -22.07 15.12 0.07
CA VAL A 321 -21.11 14.60 1.05
C VAL A 321 -20.19 15.71 1.56
N VAL A 322 -19.71 16.59 0.69
CA VAL A 322 -18.85 17.70 1.09
C VAL A 322 -19.64 18.73 1.90
N GLU A 323 -20.87 19.08 1.51
CA GLU A 323 -21.75 19.98 2.29
C GLU A 323 -21.98 19.45 3.71
N LYS A 324 -22.22 18.15 3.86
CA LYS A 324 -22.35 17.49 5.16
C LYS A 324 -21.08 17.60 6.02
N LEU A 325 -19.90 17.49 5.42
CA LEU A 325 -18.64 17.69 6.12
C LEU A 325 -18.43 19.14 6.55
N LEU A 326 -18.78 20.10 5.71
CA LEU A 326 -18.66 21.53 5.99
C LEU A 326 -19.66 22.02 7.04
N ALA A 327 -20.82 21.38 7.15
CA ALA A 327 -21.86 21.70 8.13
C ALA A 327 -21.56 21.19 9.56
N ARG A 328 -20.42 20.50 9.79
CA ARG A 328 -20.04 20.03 11.14
C ARG A 328 -19.70 21.20 12.06
N ASP A 329 -20.10 21.08 13.33
CA ASP A 329 -19.79 22.08 14.35
C ASP A 329 -18.27 22.27 14.51
N PRO A 330 -17.83 23.52 14.76
CA PRO A 330 -16.43 23.80 15.09
C PRO A 330 -16.03 23.02 16.35
N LYS A 331 -14.84 22.40 16.29
CA LYS A 331 -14.22 21.68 17.42
C LYS A 331 -12.84 22.26 17.70
N PHE A 332 -12.30 21.97 18.88
CA PHE A 332 -10.88 22.21 19.14
C PHE A 332 -10.04 21.39 18.17
N GLU A 333 -8.88 21.91 17.79
CA GLU A 333 -8.00 21.22 16.86
C GLU A 333 -7.34 19.97 17.49
N PHE A 334 -7.06 20.05 18.79
CA PHE A 334 -6.46 18.99 19.62
C PHE A 334 -7.23 18.82 20.92
#